data_da19b1b5739d34395ef1cbd37c1d576d
#
_entry.id   da19b1b5739d34395ef1cbd37c1d576d
#
_cell.length_a   1.000
_cell.length_b   1.000
_cell.length_c   1.000
_cell.angle_alpha   90.00
_cell.angle_beta   90.00
_cell.angle_gamma   90.00
#
_symmetry.space_group_name_H-M   'P 1'
#
loop_
_entity.id
_entity.type
_entity.pdbx_description
1 polymer ?
#
loop_
_entity_poly.entity_id
_entity_poly.type
_entity_poly.pdbx_seq_one_letter_code
_entity_poly.pdbx_strand_id
1 'polypeptide(L)'
;TKNFETGSNNYLEKIVTKLLFQLLPKIYLEGLEDLTKIVNNQPWPNSPKFIFTSNEFFSNDIFKLWSAFKTEEGTKYFIGQHGNNYGTKRNTSPRIEETIPYKFITWGWTSKSSRFVPGFIFKNEKKKYKFNHKGGLLLIETCYTKHNSTFDERYQYLKYLDDQIKFVSCLKNDQRNKLTIRLMPEYLITRWAVKKRWFDFDPKLNIENGKANISKLISQNRLIIHSYDSTGMLETLSQN
;
A
#
# COMPACT_ATOMS: atom_id res chain seq x y z
N THR A 1 -33.24 -10.73 -19.03
CA THR A 1 -32.93 -9.60 -18.12
C THR A 1 -33.97 -9.62 -16.99
N LYS A 2 -33.62 -10.07 -15.80
CA LYS A 2 -34.52 -10.00 -14.62
C LYS A 2 -34.59 -8.54 -14.21
N ASN A 3 -35.75 -7.91 -14.37
CA ASN A 3 -36.02 -6.60 -13.79
C ASN A 3 -36.20 -6.78 -12.28
N PHE A 4 -35.29 -6.22 -11.49
CA PHE A 4 -35.53 -6.04 -10.06
C PHE A 4 -36.45 -4.83 -9.90
N GLU A 5 -37.71 -5.07 -9.53
CA GLU A 5 -38.59 -4.00 -9.07
C GLU A 5 -38.30 -3.76 -7.57
N THR A 6 -37.72 -2.60 -7.30
CA THR A 6 -37.65 -2.12 -5.92
C THR A 6 -39.01 -1.54 -5.58
N GLY A 7 -39.61 -1.97 -4.48
CA GLY A 7 -40.82 -1.33 -3.92
C GLY A 7 -40.57 0.10 -3.39
N SER A 8 -39.39 0.68 -3.66
CA SER A 8 -39.02 2.00 -3.21
C SER A 8 -39.63 3.09 -4.09
N ASN A 9 -40.17 4.13 -3.44
CA ASN A 9 -40.64 5.35 -4.11
C ASN A 9 -39.51 6.35 -4.40
N ASN A 10 -38.27 6.07 -3.96
CA ASN A 10 -37.14 6.94 -4.16
C ASN A 10 -36.62 6.86 -5.62
N TYR A 11 -36.60 8.01 -6.29
CA TYR A 11 -36.15 8.11 -7.68
C TYR A 11 -34.69 7.67 -7.87
N LEU A 12 -33.81 8.04 -6.93
CA LEU A 12 -32.40 7.65 -6.97
C LEU A 12 -32.21 6.13 -6.85
N GLU A 13 -32.96 5.47 -5.94
CA GLU A 13 -32.91 4.03 -5.79
C GLU A 13 -33.38 3.31 -7.05
N LYS A 14 -34.42 3.81 -7.71
CA LYS A 14 -34.90 3.27 -9.00
C LYS A 14 -33.83 3.37 -10.09
N ILE A 15 -33.09 4.50 -10.17
CA ILE A 15 -31.99 4.67 -11.12
C ILE A 15 -30.86 3.70 -10.82
N VAL A 16 -30.40 3.67 -9.55
CA VAL A 16 -29.32 2.78 -9.12
C VAL A 16 -29.66 1.33 -9.44
N THR A 17 -30.87 0.88 -9.12
CA THR A 17 -31.31 -0.50 -9.39
C THR A 17 -31.31 -0.83 -10.89
N LYS A 18 -31.76 0.09 -11.74
CA LYS A 18 -31.72 -0.10 -13.20
C LYS A 18 -30.28 -0.17 -13.74
N LEU A 19 -29.37 0.59 -13.17
CA LEU A 19 -27.97 0.64 -13.59
C LEU A 19 -27.12 -0.48 -12.97
N LEU A 20 -27.57 -1.11 -11.90
CA LEU A 20 -26.80 -2.09 -11.15
C LEU A 20 -26.24 -3.20 -12.03
N PHE A 21 -27.07 -3.76 -12.93
CA PHE A 21 -26.67 -4.81 -13.87
C PHE A 21 -25.68 -4.35 -14.94
N GLN A 22 -25.62 -3.04 -15.20
CA GLN A 22 -24.68 -2.47 -16.15
C GLN A 22 -23.35 -2.10 -15.49
N LEU A 23 -23.37 -1.79 -14.19
CA LEU A 23 -22.24 -1.31 -13.42
C LEU A 23 -21.51 -2.43 -12.67
N LEU A 24 -22.21 -3.51 -12.30
CA LEU A 24 -21.57 -4.65 -11.66
C LEU A 24 -20.70 -5.43 -12.66
N PRO A 25 -19.50 -5.85 -12.24
CA PRO A 25 -18.69 -6.75 -13.04
C PRO A 25 -19.47 -8.04 -13.38
N LYS A 26 -19.41 -8.49 -14.63
CA LYS A 26 -20.10 -9.69 -15.11
C LYS A 26 -19.80 -10.93 -14.29
N ILE A 27 -18.59 -11.00 -13.70
CA ILE A 27 -18.16 -12.12 -12.86
C ILE A 27 -19.05 -12.32 -11.62
N TYR A 28 -19.73 -11.28 -11.14
CA TYR A 28 -20.66 -11.36 -10.01
C TYR A 28 -22.13 -11.51 -10.43
N LEU A 29 -22.38 -11.63 -11.72
CA LEU A 29 -23.70 -11.84 -12.32
C LEU A 29 -23.71 -13.19 -13.04
N GLU A 30 -23.78 -13.15 -14.38
CA GLU A 30 -23.80 -14.35 -15.22
C GLU A 30 -22.50 -15.18 -15.17
N GLY A 31 -21.37 -14.59 -14.80
CA GLY A 31 -20.08 -15.27 -14.66
C GLY A 31 -19.81 -15.96 -13.32
N LEU A 32 -20.73 -15.88 -12.35
CA LEU A 32 -20.51 -16.45 -11.02
C LEU A 32 -20.39 -17.98 -11.03
N GLU A 33 -21.17 -18.65 -11.90
CA GLU A 33 -21.09 -20.12 -12.04
C GLU A 33 -19.72 -20.55 -12.58
N ASP A 34 -19.19 -19.84 -13.56
CA ASP A 34 -17.87 -20.14 -14.13
C ASP A 34 -16.75 -19.83 -13.14
N LEU A 35 -16.87 -18.72 -12.40
CA LEU A 35 -15.94 -18.41 -11.31
C LEU A 35 -15.96 -19.52 -10.25
N THR A 36 -17.13 -20.05 -9.91
CA THR A 36 -17.26 -21.16 -8.95
C THR A 36 -16.55 -22.42 -9.45
N LYS A 37 -16.69 -22.76 -10.73
CA LYS A 37 -15.96 -23.88 -11.34
C LYS A 37 -14.44 -23.68 -11.27
N ILE A 38 -13.98 -22.45 -11.56
CA ILE A 38 -12.55 -22.09 -11.45
C ILE A 38 -12.04 -22.24 -10.01
N VAL A 39 -12.81 -21.77 -9.03
CA VAL A 39 -12.46 -21.86 -7.60
C VAL A 39 -12.35 -23.31 -7.16
N ASN A 40 -13.30 -24.16 -7.53
CA ASN A 40 -13.31 -25.58 -7.18
C ASN A 40 -12.13 -26.39 -7.78
N ASN A 41 -11.55 -25.89 -8.86
CA ASN A 41 -10.38 -26.49 -9.52
C ASN A 41 -9.04 -25.94 -9.01
N GLN A 42 -9.03 -25.00 -8.05
CA GLN A 42 -7.79 -24.49 -7.50
C GLN A 42 -7.10 -25.54 -6.60
N PRO A 43 -5.76 -25.60 -6.59
CA PRO A 43 -4.99 -26.50 -5.73
C PRO A 43 -4.95 -26.02 -4.27
N TRP A 44 -6.02 -25.43 -3.79
CA TRP A 44 -6.12 -24.91 -2.43
C TRP A 44 -6.76 -25.92 -1.48
N PRO A 45 -6.46 -25.83 -0.16
CA PRO A 45 -7.00 -26.79 0.80
C PRO A 45 -8.53 -26.79 0.84
N ASN A 46 -9.13 -27.98 0.81
CA ASN A 46 -10.58 -28.12 0.95
C ASN A 46 -11.08 -27.78 2.37
N SER A 47 -10.27 -28.04 3.39
CA SER A 47 -10.60 -27.78 4.78
C SER A 47 -9.44 -27.09 5.50
N PRO A 48 -9.17 -25.81 5.21
CA PRO A 48 -8.10 -25.09 5.86
C PRO A 48 -8.43 -24.83 7.34
N LYS A 49 -7.44 -24.97 8.22
CA LYS A 49 -7.61 -24.65 9.66
C LYS A 49 -7.90 -23.17 9.88
N PHE A 50 -7.34 -22.31 9.05
CA PHE A 50 -7.58 -20.88 9.00
C PHE A 50 -7.14 -20.36 7.62
N ILE A 51 -7.61 -19.17 7.28
CA ILE A 51 -7.18 -18.42 6.08
C ILE A 51 -6.50 -17.15 6.57
N PHE A 52 -5.35 -16.81 5.99
CA PHE A 52 -4.63 -15.57 6.26
C PHE A 52 -4.19 -14.89 4.96
N THR A 53 -4.42 -13.60 4.86
CA THR A 53 -3.89 -12.75 3.78
C THR A 53 -3.62 -11.34 4.29
N SER A 54 -2.78 -10.60 3.56
CA SER A 54 -2.64 -9.15 3.76
C SER A 54 -3.11 -8.34 2.53
N ASN A 55 -3.40 -8.99 1.39
CA ASN A 55 -3.65 -8.27 0.14
C ASN A 55 -4.64 -8.96 -0.82
N GLU A 56 -4.77 -10.28 -0.81
CA GLU A 56 -5.55 -11.03 -1.81
C GLU A 56 -7.04 -10.66 -1.84
N PHE A 57 -7.59 -10.18 -0.72
CA PHE A 57 -8.97 -9.69 -0.64
C PHE A 57 -9.23 -8.49 -1.56
N PHE A 58 -8.20 -7.80 -2.04
CA PHE A 58 -8.37 -6.55 -2.78
C PHE A 58 -8.74 -6.77 -4.25
N SER A 59 -7.99 -7.59 -4.97
CA SER A 59 -8.15 -7.75 -6.43
C SER A 59 -8.27 -9.19 -6.93
N ASN A 60 -8.12 -10.19 -6.07
CA ASN A 60 -8.18 -11.59 -6.47
C ASN A 60 -9.58 -12.18 -6.23
N ASP A 61 -10.43 -12.14 -7.26
CA ASP A 61 -11.82 -12.61 -7.14
C ASP A 61 -11.93 -14.12 -6.92
N ILE A 62 -10.98 -14.91 -7.41
CA ILE A 62 -10.93 -16.36 -7.15
C ILE A 62 -10.70 -16.58 -5.66
N PHE A 63 -9.72 -15.87 -5.06
CA PHE A 63 -9.44 -15.96 -3.63
C PHE A 63 -10.63 -15.47 -2.78
N LYS A 64 -11.27 -14.38 -3.18
CA LYS A 64 -12.46 -13.84 -2.48
C LYS A 64 -13.57 -14.86 -2.40
N LEU A 65 -13.92 -15.49 -3.54
CA LEU A 65 -14.99 -16.47 -3.57
C LEU A 65 -14.63 -17.74 -2.80
N TRP A 66 -13.39 -18.23 -2.94
CA TRP A 66 -12.92 -19.37 -2.16
C TRP A 66 -12.96 -19.08 -0.66
N SER A 67 -12.44 -17.94 -0.23
CA SER A 67 -12.44 -17.56 1.19
C SER A 67 -13.86 -17.37 1.73
N ALA A 68 -14.80 -16.86 0.93
CA ALA A 68 -16.20 -16.76 1.29
C ALA A 68 -16.81 -18.15 1.55
N PHE A 69 -16.65 -19.10 0.63
CA PHE A 69 -17.13 -20.49 0.83
C PHE A 69 -16.55 -21.11 2.10
N LYS A 70 -15.24 -20.98 2.31
CA LYS A 70 -14.58 -21.56 3.50
C LYS A 70 -15.01 -20.88 4.80
N THR A 71 -15.31 -19.59 4.75
CA THR A 71 -15.84 -18.86 5.92
C THR A 71 -17.26 -19.29 6.26
N GLU A 72 -18.11 -19.50 5.26
CA GLU A 72 -19.46 -20.06 5.46
C GLU A 72 -19.42 -21.50 6.04
N GLU A 73 -18.39 -22.28 5.68
CA GLU A 73 -18.11 -23.59 6.28
C GLU A 73 -17.51 -23.51 7.70
N GLY A 74 -17.30 -22.29 8.25
CA GLY A 74 -16.81 -22.06 9.61
C GLY A 74 -15.29 -21.84 9.73
N THR A 75 -14.55 -21.79 8.63
CA THR A 75 -13.12 -21.48 8.66
C THR A 75 -12.88 -20.04 9.10
N LYS A 76 -11.98 -19.83 10.05
CA LYS A 76 -11.63 -18.49 10.54
C LYS A 76 -10.77 -17.75 9.53
N TYR A 77 -11.19 -16.55 9.14
CA TYR A 77 -10.49 -15.70 8.19
C TYR A 77 -9.79 -14.55 8.92
N PHE A 78 -8.48 -14.43 8.69
CA PHE A 78 -7.63 -13.40 9.27
C PHE A 78 -7.08 -12.51 8.16
N ILE A 79 -7.06 -11.21 8.41
CA ILE A 79 -6.38 -10.26 7.52
C ILE A 79 -5.28 -9.56 8.32
N GLY A 80 -4.08 -9.51 7.74
CA GLY A 80 -2.94 -8.76 8.27
C GLY A 80 -2.85 -7.37 7.64
N GLN A 81 -2.45 -6.39 8.42
CA GLN A 81 -2.14 -5.06 7.90
C GLN A 81 -1.14 -5.17 6.76
N HIS A 82 -1.46 -4.55 5.62
CA HIS A 82 -0.65 -4.62 4.40
C HIS A 82 0.49 -3.60 4.37
N GLY A 83 0.23 -2.40 4.86
CA GLY A 83 1.15 -1.28 4.79
C GLY A 83 0.84 -0.21 5.83
N ASN A 84 1.35 0.99 5.58
CA ASN A 84 1.05 2.17 6.36
C ASN A 84 -0.39 2.68 6.11
N ASN A 85 -0.77 3.78 6.73
CA ASN A 85 -2.07 4.47 6.58
C ASN A 85 -3.28 3.82 7.26
N TYR A 86 -3.13 2.80 8.08
CA TYR A 86 -4.21 2.29 8.92
C TYR A 86 -4.36 3.18 10.16
N GLY A 87 -5.59 3.64 10.40
CA GLY A 87 -5.91 4.56 11.51
C GLY A 87 -5.43 6.01 11.33
N THR A 88 -4.79 6.34 10.22
CA THR A 88 -4.26 7.70 9.94
C THR A 88 -5.14 8.52 8.99
N LYS A 89 -5.95 7.88 8.17
CA LYS A 89 -6.86 8.55 7.22
C LYS A 89 -8.29 8.57 7.76
N ARG A 90 -8.78 9.74 8.12
CA ARG A 90 -10.10 9.93 8.73
C ARG A 90 -11.27 9.41 7.86
N ASN A 91 -11.20 9.56 6.55
CA ASN A 91 -12.32 9.28 5.63
C ASN A 91 -12.30 7.86 5.03
N THR A 92 -11.35 7.03 5.39
CA THR A 92 -11.21 5.67 4.81
C THR A 92 -11.34 4.56 5.86
N SER A 93 -11.60 4.89 7.11
CA SER A 93 -11.78 3.91 8.18
C SER A 93 -13.27 3.89 8.64
N PRO A 94 -13.85 2.72 8.96
CA PRO A 94 -13.20 1.43 8.83
C PRO A 94 -13.15 0.96 7.36
N ARG A 95 -12.04 0.34 6.98
CA ARG A 95 -11.90 -0.28 5.66
C ARG A 95 -12.56 -1.66 5.65
N ILE A 96 -12.81 -2.18 4.45
CA ILE A 96 -13.41 -3.51 4.30
C ILE A 96 -12.55 -4.60 4.98
N GLU A 97 -11.24 -4.53 4.84
CA GLU A 97 -10.29 -5.44 5.48
C GLU A 97 -10.25 -5.35 7.01
N GLU A 98 -10.75 -4.27 7.58
CA GLU A 98 -10.89 -4.11 9.04
C GLU A 98 -12.23 -4.66 9.55
N THR A 99 -13.22 -4.83 8.68
CA THR A 99 -14.60 -5.20 9.06
C THR A 99 -14.97 -6.63 8.76
N ILE A 100 -14.50 -7.22 7.67
CA ILE A 100 -14.90 -8.56 7.24
C ILE A 100 -14.19 -9.71 7.95
N PRO A 101 -12.89 -9.62 8.40
CA PRO A 101 -12.23 -10.79 8.96
C PRO A 101 -12.72 -11.14 10.37
N TYR A 102 -12.49 -12.39 10.76
CA TYR A 102 -12.63 -12.81 12.16
C TYR A 102 -11.72 -11.98 13.08
N LYS A 103 -10.45 -11.75 12.67
CA LYS A 103 -9.51 -10.83 13.32
C LYS A 103 -8.68 -10.12 12.28
N PHE A 104 -8.38 -8.84 12.56
CA PHE A 104 -7.43 -8.02 11.83
C PHE A 104 -6.12 -7.91 12.63
N ILE A 105 -5.01 -8.34 12.04
CA ILE A 105 -3.70 -8.33 12.70
C ILE A 105 -2.97 -7.06 12.32
N THR A 106 -2.76 -6.19 13.29
CA THR A 106 -2.13 -4.88 13.11
C THR A 106 -0.60 -4.96 13.18
N TRP A 107 0.08 -3.88 12.84
CA TRP A 107 1.54 -3.76 13.05
C TRP A 107 1.86 -3.18 14.44
N GLY A 108 1.26 -3.75 15.49
CA GLY A 108 1.55 -3.47 16.89
C GLY A 108 0.62 -2.46 17.56
N TRP A 109 -0.20 -1.73 16.82
CA TRP A 109 -1.19 -0.83 17.42
C TRP A 109 -2.45 -1.58 17.86
N THR A 110 -3.18 -0.97 18.79
CA THR A 110 -4.40 -1.53 19.38
C THR A 110 -5.62 -0.65 19.10
N SER A 111 -6.80 -1.25 19.19
CA SER A 111 -8.10 -0.56 19.12
C SER A 111 -8.99 -1.04 20.25
N LYS A 112 -10.07 -0.29 20.55
CA LYS A 112 -11.09 -0.70 21.52
C LYS A 112 -11.85 -1.95 21.06
N SER A 113 -11.91 -2.22 19.77
CA SER A 113 -12.56 -3.42 19.24
C SER A 113 -11.68 -4.65 19.41
N SER A 114 -12.24 -5.72 19.97
CA SER A 114 -11.56 -7.02 20.10
C SER A 114 -11.21 -7.69 18.79
N ARG A 115 -11.68 -7.15 17.65
CA ARG A 115 -11.34 -7.61 16.31
C ARG A 115 -9.87 -7.35 15.97
N PHE A 116 -9.29 -6.25 16.48
CA PHE A 116 -7.91 -5.88 16.21
C PHE A 116 -6.96 -6.58 17.18
N VAL A 117 -5.99 -7.27 16.63
CA VAL A 117 -4.97 -8.00 17.38
C VAL A 117 -3.60 -7.40 17.07
N PRO A 118 -2.85 -6.90 18.05
CA PRO A 118 -1.50 -6.39 17.81
C PRO A 118 -0.57 -7.51 17.38
N GLY A 119 0.09 -7.30 16.25
CA GLY A 119 1.06 -8.21 15.67
C GLY A 119 2.38 -7.51 15.38
N PHE A 120 2.97 -7.79 14.25
CA PHE A 120 4.27 -7.26 13.83
C PHE A 120 4.32 -7.04 12.31
N ILE A 121 5.37 -6.38 11.84
CA ILE A 121 5.59 -6.16 10.40
C ILE A 121 6.15 -7.45 9.78
N PHE A 122 5.31 -8.21 9.10
CA PHE A 122 5.64 -9.54 8.54
C PHE A 122 6.86 -9.53 7.62
N LYS A 123 7.10 -8.44 6.89
CA LYS A 123 8.25 -8.30 5.99
C LYS A 123 9.60 -8.23 6.70
N ASN A 124 9.59 -7.85 7.98
CA ASN A 124 10.81 -7.57 8.74
C ASN A 124 11.21 -8.71 9.67
N GLU A 125 10.61 -9.88 9.50
CA GLU A 125 10.95 -11.04 10.33
C GLU A 125 12.46 -11.23 10.41
N LYS A 126 13.00 -11.20 11.64
CA LYS A 126 14.44 -11.42 11.96
C LYS A 126 15.42 -10.41 11.34
N LYS A 127 14.96 -9.35 10.67
CA LYS A 127 15.86 -8.32 10.14
C LYS A 127 16.14 -7.28 11.21
N LYS A 128 17.41 -7.16 11.62
CA LYS A 128 17.91 -6.09 12.47
C LYS A 128 19.12 -5.46 11.82
N TYR A 129 19.21 -4.14 11.81
CA TYR A 129 20.39 -3.43 11.34
C TYR A 129 21.24 -2.96 12.53
N LYS A 130 22.57 -3.11 12.38
CA LYS A 130 23.48 -2.45 13.29
C LYS A 130 23.61 -0.98 12.88
N PHE A 131 23.51 -0.09 13.86
CA PHE A 131 23.69 1.33 13.63
C PHE A 131 25.10 1.62 13.08
N ASN A 132 25.16 2.30 11.94
CA ASN A 132 26.41 2.65 11.27
C ASN A 132 26.83 4.09 11.59
N HIS A 133 27.62 4.29 12.64
CA HIS A 133 28.10 5.62 13.04
C HIS A 133 28.86 6.38 11.95
N LYS A 134 29.52 5.67 11.04
CA LYS A 134 30.32 6.23 9.93
C LYS A 134 29.53 6.40 8.64
N GLY A 135 28.28 5.93 8.60
CA GLY A 135 27.42 5.99 7.44
C GLY A 135 27.02 7.40 7.04
N GLY A 136 26.52 7.53 5.81
CA GLY A 136 26.00 8.76 5.27
C GLY A 136 24.54 9.04 5.65
N LEU A 137 23.90 9.86 4.84
CA LEU A 137 22.48 10.18 4.89
C LEU A 137 21.80 9.55 3.68
N LEU A 138 20.62 8.96 3.85
CA LEU A 138 19.80 8.43 2.77
C LEU A 138 18.46 9.17 2.75
N LEU A 139 18.22 9.96 1.73
CA LEU A 139 16.91 10.58 1.45
C LEU A 139 16.13 9.68 0.50
N ILE A 140 14.97 9.22 0.91
CA ILE A 140 14.10 8.35 0.13
C ILE A 140 12.93 9.19 -0.40
N GLU A 141 12.84 9.30 -1.73
CA GLU A 141 11.79 10.05 -2.40
C GLU A 141 10.66 9.16 -2.91
N THR A 142 9.50 9.79 -3.11
CA THR A 142 8.38 9.21 -3.84
C THR A 142 8.31 9.76 -5.26
N CYS A 143 7.52 9.09 -6.11
CA CYS A 143 7.12 9.66 -7.40
C CYS A 143 5.63 9.43 -7.65
N TYR A 144 5.02 10.36 -8.40
CA TYR A 144 3.63 10.28 -8.81
C TYR A 144 3.53 10.41 -10.32
N THR A 145 2.55 9.72 -10.91
CA THR A 145 2.25 9.87 -12.34
C THR A 145 1.66 11.25 -12.61
N LYS A 146 1.78 11.77 -13.84
CA LYS A 146 1.14 13.02 -14.25
C LYS A 146 -0.37 12.88 -14.50
N HIS A 147 -0.86 11.67 -14.63
CA HIS A 147 -2.28 11.43 -14.88
C HIS A 147 -3.09 11.56 -13.61
N ASN A 148 -4.19 12.30 -13.70
CA ASN A 148 -5.10 12.53 -12.58
C ASN A 148 -5.72 11.23 -12.09
N SER A 149 -5.84 11.07 -10.81
CA SER A 149 -6.68 10.07 -10.17
C SER A 149 -7.69 10.78 -9.27
N THR A 150 -8.69 10.05 -8.88
CA THR A 150 -9.83 10.53 -8.08
C THR A 150 -9.43 11.17 -6.73
N PHE A 151 -8.23 10.86 -6.23
CA PHE A 151 -7.67 11.42 -4.98
C PHE A 151 -6.38 12.15 -5.31
N ASP A 152 -6.51 13.39 -5.75
CA ASP A 152 -5.40 14.11 -6.36
C ASP A 152 -4.59 14.91 -5.34
N GLU A 153 -3.59 14.27 -4.76
CA GLU A 153 -2.48 14.94 -4.08
C GLU A 153 -1.36 15.34 -5.07
N ARG A 154 -1.50 15.05 -6.35
CA ARG A 154 -0.44 15.15 -7.37
C ARG A 154 -0.16 16.57 -7.81
N TYR A 155 -1.14 17.48 -7.69
CA TYR A 155 -0.90 18.90 -7.94
C TYR A 155 0.15 19.49 -6.99
N GLN A 156 0.35 18.86 -5.82
CA GLN A 156 1.37 19.27 -4.85
C GLN A 156 2.76 18.67 -5.16
N TYR A 157 2.89 17.79 -6.15
CA TYR A 157 4.16 17.09 -6.39
C TYR A 157 5.30 18.02 -6.80
N LEU A 158 5.03 19.09 -7.55
CA LEU A 158 6.06 20.10 -7.83
C LEU A 158 6.54 20.78 -6.56
N LYS A 159 5.61 21.18 -5.69
CA LYS A 159 5.94 21.74 -4.38
C LYS A 159 6.74 20.74 -3.54
N TYR A 160 6.37 19.47 -3.54
CA TYR A 160 7.14 18.42 -2.88
C TYR A 160 8.58 18.36 -3.38
N LEU A 161 8.82 18.38 -4.68
CA LEU A 161 10.17 18.40 -5.26
C LEU A 161 10.96 19.66 -4.83
N ASP A 162 10.32 20.80 -4.84
CA ASP A 162 10.95 22.07 -4.41
C ASP A 162 11.28 22.04 -2.90
N ASP A 163 10.41 21.48 -2.08
CA ASP A 163 10.64 21.32 -0.63
C ASP A 163 11.83 20.35 -0.37
N GLN A 164 12.01 19.29 -1.19
CA GLN A 164 13.17 18.40 -1.09
C GLN A 164 14.48 19.14 -1.44
N ILE A 165 14.48 19.91 -2.51
CA ILE A 165 15.65 20.73 -2.90
C ILE A 165 15.98 21.75 -1.81
N LYS A 166 14.96 22.43 -1.27
CA LYS A 166 15.12 23.36 -0.16
C LYS A 166 15.72 22.68 1.07
N PHE A 167 15.23 21.51 1.44
CA PHE A 167 15.78 20.73 2.55
C PHE A 167 17.27 20.43 2.33
N VAL A 168 17.65 19.92 1.14
CA VAL A 168 19.06 19.59 0.84
C VAL A 168 19.92 20.85 0.79
N SER A 169 19.39 21.99 0.34
CA SER A 169 20.12 23.28 0.32
C SER A 169 20.49 23.76 1.72
N CYS A 170 19.69 23.43 2.75
CA CYS A 170 19.95 23.77 4.14
C CYS A 170 21.02 22.86 4.82
N LEU A 171 21.41 21.75 4.20
CA LEU A 171 22.45 20.87 4.74
C LEU A 171 23.83 21.53 4.63
N LYS A 172 24.67 21.34 5.63
CA LYS A 172 26.10 21.71 5.55
C LYS A 172 26.81 20.90 4.47
N ASN A 173 27.88 21.45 3.89
CA ASN A 173 28.58 20.81 2.79
C ASN A 173 29.10 19.40 3.13
N ASP A 174 29.60 19.17 4.33
CA ASP A 174 30.05 17.85 4.80
C ASP A 174 28.93 16.82 4.88
N GLN A 175 27.72 17.25 5.23
CA GLN A 175 26.51 16.42 5.26
C GLN A 175 26.01 16.14 3.85
N ARG A 176 25.98 17.17 2.97
CA ARG A 176 25.55 17.04 1.58
C ARG A 176 26.46 16.08 0.80
N ASN A 177 27.77 16.13 1.03
CA ASN A 177 28.74 15.22 0.42
C ASN A 177 28.54 13.75 0.83
N LYS A 178 27.86 13.49 1.94
CA LYS A 178 27.53 12.14 2.42
C LYS A 178 26.07 11.73 2.14
N LEU A 179 25.32 12.59 1.43
CA LEU A 179 23.93 12.34 1.12
C LEU A 179 23.81 11.46 -0.13
N THR A 180 23.00 10.43 -0.03
CA THR A 180 22.47 9.68 -1.17
C THR A 180 20.98 9.97 -1.30
N ILE A 181 20.53 10.41 -2.47
CA ILE A 181 19.12 10.60 -2.78
C ILE A 181 18.64 9.38 -3.57
N ARG A 182 17.69 8.64 -3.00
CA ARG A 182 17.13 7.46 -3.64
C ARG A 182 15.81 7.80 -4.29
N LEU A 183 15.78 7.73 -5.62
CA LEU A 183 14.57 7.89 -6.41
C LEU A 183 13.73 6.61 -6.39
N MET A 184 12.43 6.71 -6.59
CA MET A 184 11.62 5.52 -6.89
C MET A 184 11.98 4.97 -8.27
N PRO A 185 11.94 3.64 -8.48
CA PRO A 185 12.27 3.03 -9.79
C PRO A 185 11.44 3.60 -10.94
N GLU A 186 10.20 3.98 -10.64
CA GLU A 186 9.21 4.47 -11.60
C GLU A 186 9.43 5.93 -12.04
N TYR A 187 10.42 6.63 -11.50
CA TYR A 187 10.63 8.06 -11.81
C TYR A 187 10.79 8.35 -13.31
N LEU A 188 11.29 7.38 -14.09
CA LEU A 188 11.45 7.52 -15.53
C LEU A 188 10.12 7.61 -16.27
N ILE A 189 9.13 6.79 -15.87
CA ILE A 189 7.82 6.74 -16.52
C ILE A 189 6.91 7.89 -16.09
N THR A 190 7.19 8.52 -14.98
CA THR A 190 6.40 9.66 -14.48
C THR A 190 6.64 10.95 -15.25
N ARG A 191 7.73 11.06 -16.00
CA ARG A 191 8.11 12.20 -16.86
C ARG A 191 8.23 13.55 -16.12
N TRP A 192 8.54 13.53 -14.82
CA TRP A 192 8.75 14.76 -14.03
C TRP A 192 10.16 15.29 -14.10
N ALA A 193 11.06 14.61 -14.83
CA ALA A 193 12.49 14.95 -14.94
C ALA A 193 13.20 15.07 -13.58
N VAL A 194 12.79 14.25 -12.58
CA VAL A 194 13.25 14.34 -11.19
C VAL A 194 14.77 14.33 -11.09
N LYS A 195 15.41 13.35 -11.76
CA LYS A 195 16.87 13.25 -11.77
C LYS A 195 17.55 14.49 -12.36
N LYS A 196 16.99 15.06 -13.43
CA LYS A 196 17.51 16.28 -14.04
C LYS A 196 17.40 17.47 -13.09
N ARG A 197 16.31 17.61 -12.35
CA ARG A 197 16.13 18.69 -11.35
C ARG A 197 17.21 18.62 -10.27
N TRP A 198 17.58 17.43 -9.80
CA TRP A 198 18.67 17.27 -8.86
C TRP A 198 20.03 17.65 -9.45
N PHE A 199 20.32 17.26 -10.69
CA PHE A 199 21.57 17.66 -11.39
C PHE A 199 21.63 19.16 -11.66
N ASP A 200 20.51 19.78 -12.01
CA ASP A 200 20.45 21.23 -12.24
C ASP A 200 20.70 22.01 -10.92
N PHE A 201 20.29 21.44 -9.79
CA PHE A 201 20.55 22.03 -8.47
C PHE A 201 22.00 21.83 -8.00
N ASP A 202 22.50 20.61 -8.03
CA ASP A 202 23.89 20.28 -7.67
C ASP A 202 24.34 18.98 -8.36
N PRO A 203 25.18 19.06 -9.41
CA PRO A 203 25.62 17.89 -10.17
C PRO A 203 26.52 16.92 -9.38
N LYS A 204 27.00 17.31 -8.19
CA LYS A 204 27.85 16.47 -7.34
C LYS A 204 27.05 15.54 -6.44
N LEU A 205 25.73 15.70 -6.36
CA LEU A 205 24.88 14.86 -5.54
C LEU A 205 24.89 13.40 -5.98
N ASN A 206 24.94 12.50 -5.02
CA ASN A 206 24.86 11.06 -5.28
C ASN A 206 23.39 10.66 -5.46
N ILE A 207 22.96 10.38 -6.68
CA ILE A 207 21.59 9.99 -7.03
C ILE A 207 21.54 8.49 -7.31
N GLU A 208 20.80 7.74 -6.49
CA GLU A 208 20.50 6.33 -6.68
C GLU A 208 19.15 6.18 -7.41
N ASN A 209 19.14 5.47 -8.53
CA ASN A 209 18.00 5.39 -9.46
C ASN A 209 16.90 4.38 -9.03
N GLY A 210 16.82 4.00 -7.77
CA GLY A 210 15.84 3.04 -7.25
C GLY A 210 16.18 1.57 -7.54
N LYS A 211 17.32 1.26 -8.13
CA LYS A 211 17.73 -0.11 -8.49
C LYS A 211 18.46 -0.86 -7.39
N ALA A 212 19.12 -0.15 -6.49
CA ALA A 212 19.87 -0.77 -5.41
C ALA A 212 18.92 -1.42 -4.38
N ASN A 213 19.39 -2.49 -3.76
CA ASN A 213 18.65 -3.14 -2.67
C ASN A 213 18.51 -2.16 -1.49
N ILE A 214 17.27 -1.86 -1.11
CA ILE A 214 16.96 -0.89 -0.06
C ILE A 214 17.55 -1.29 1.30
N SER A 215 17.54 -2.58 1.64
CA SER A 215 18.11 -3.07 2.91
C SER A 215 19.60 -2.82 2.99
N LYS A 216 20.32 -2.94 1.85
CA LYS A 216 21.75 -2.63 1.77
C LYS A 216 21.99 -1.12 1.96
N LEU A 217 21.18 -0.28 1.31
CA LEU A 217 21.29 1.17 1.46
C LEU A 217 21.03 1.61 2.91
N ILE A 218 19.99 1.07 3.55
CA ILE A 218 19.69 1.37 4.95
C ILE A 218 20.88 1.01 5.85
N SER A 219 21.45 -0.19 5.71
CA SER A 219 22.59 -0.63 6.55
C SER A 219 23.87 0.18 6.34
N GLN A 220 24.05 0.82 5.18
CA GLN A 220 25.20 1.65 4.87
C GLN A 220 25.09 3.08 5.37
N ASN A 221 23.90 3.54 5.72
CA ASN A 221 23.66 4.91 6.12
C ASN A 221 23.41 5.05 7.61
N ARG A 222 23.82 6.18 8.18
CA ARG A 222 23.62 6.53 9.59
C ARG A 222 22.20 7.02 9.85
N LEU A 223 21.63 7.77 8.90
CA LEU A 223 20.30 8.36 9.04
C LEU A 223 19.52 8.13 7.76
N ILE A 224 18.31 7.61 7.93
CA ILE A 224 17.35 7.41 6.85
C ILE A 224 16.28 8.48 6.97
N ILE A 225 16.09 9.24 5.91
CA ILE A 225 15.13 10.36 5.81
C ILE A 225 14.03 9.93 4.84
N HIS A 226 12.85 9.70 5.38
CA HIS A 226 11.66 9.43 4.59
C HIS A 226 10.95 10.74 4.29
N SER A 227 10.84 11.11 3.04
CA SER A 227 10.23 12.38 2.62
C SER A 227 8.71 12.28 2.43
N TYR A 228 8.14 11.11 2.63
CA TYR A 228 6.70 10.87 2.51
C TYR A 228 6.26 9.76 3.47
N ASP A 229 4.96 9.70 3.72
CA ASP A 229 4.34 8.71 4.60
C ASP A 229 4.30 7.33 3.90
N SER A 230 5.33 6.54 4.10
CA SER A 230 5.53 5.26 3.44
C SER A 230 5.55 4.08 4.40
N THR A 231 5.18 2.92 3.87
CA THR A 231 5.39 1.63 4.56
C THR A 231 6.86 1.45 4.97
N GLY A 232 7.81 1.89 4.13
CA GLY A 232 9.25 1.81 4.39
C GLY A 232 9.70 2.55 5.66
N MET A 233 9.01 3.61 6.06
CA MET A 233 9.29 4.31 7.32
C MET A 233 9.07 3.38 8.52
N LEU A 234 7.93 2.72 8.59
CA LEU A 234 7.61 1.77 9.67
C LEU A 234 8.52 0.54 9.62
N GLU A 235 8.82 0.04 8.41
CA GLU A 235 9.79 -1.05 8.22
C GLU A 235 11.18 -0.68 8.76
N THR A 236 11.63 0.55 8.53
CA THR A 236 12.93 1.04 9.02
C THR A 236 12.92 1.17 10.55
N LEU A 237 11.89 1.77 11.12
CA LEU A 237 11.74 1.93 12.56
C LEU A 237 11.71 0.60 13.31
N SER A 238 11.11 -0.42 12.74
CA SER A 238 11.00 -1.75 13.39
C SER A 238 12.28 -2.57 13.35
N GLN A 239 13.31 -2.12 12.63
CA GLN A 239 14.58 -2.84 12.44
C GLN A 239 15.73 -2.29 13.29
N ASN A 240 15.50 -1.21 14.03
CA ASN A 240 16.48 -0.58 14.93
C ASN A 240 16.45 -1.17 16.34
#